data_5bde1ed3ab1712950ffa74f399fe8861
#
_entry.id   5bde1ed3ab1712950ffa74f399fe8861
#
_cell.length_a   1.000
_cell.length_b   1.000
_cell.length_c   1.000
_cell.angle_alpha   90.00
_cell.angle_beta   90.00
_cell.angle_gamma   90.00
#
_symmetry.space_group_name_H-M   'P 1'
#
loop_
_entity.id
_entity.type
_entity.pdbx_description
1 polymer ?
#
loop_
_entity_poly.entity_id
_entity_poly.type
_entity_poly.pdbx_seq_one_letter_code
_entity_poly.pdbx_strand_id
1 'polypeptide(L)' 'MAAISIYRANIKFKYKQYHLGVYDDPKDASIAYQEAKKKLYNGFIEWYQENYPDLWEKYKDSIKKRQEM' A
#
# COMPACT_ATOMS: atom_id res chain seq x y z
N MET A 1 1.33 19.33 -24.88
CA MET A 1 1.00 19.08 -23.55
C MET A 1 1.09 17.61 -23.19
N ALA A 2 1.91 17.30 -22.28
CA ALA A 2 2.12 15.92 -21.92
C ALA A 2 1.08 15.50 -20.89
N ALA A 3 0.44 14.40 -21.15
CA ALA A 3 -0.43 13.81 -20.17
C ALA A 3 0.41 13.14 -19.11
N ILE A 4 0.17 13.50 -17.88
CA ILE A 4 0.88 12.87 -16.80
C ILE A 4 0.19 11.57 -16.47
N SER A 5 0.88 10.48 -16.71
CA SER A 5 0.35 9.17 -16.38
C SER A 5 0.85 8.79 -15.00
N ILE A 6 -0.09 8.63 -14.10
CA ILE A 6 0.25 8.25 -12.74
C ILE A 6 -0.35 6.89 -12.46
N TYR A 7 0.47 5.98 -11.97
CA TYR A 7 0.05 4.62 -11.69
C TYR A 7 0.04 4.39 -10.19
N ARG A 8 -1.12 4.05 -9.68
CA ARG A 8 -1.27 3.78 -8.25
C ARG A 8 -1.24 2.28 -8.02
N ALA A 9 -0.43 1.89 -7.06
CA ALA A 9 -0.33 0.49 -6.69
C ALA A 9 -1.03 0.27 -5.37
N ASN A 10 -1.95 -0.67 -5.34
CA ASN A 10 -2.68 -1.03 -4.14
C ASN A 10 -2.74 -2.53 -4.03
N ILE A 11 -2.89 -3.01 -2.81
CA ILE A 11 -3.05 -4.43 -2.60
C ILE A 11 -4.07 -4.66 -1.50
N LYS A 12 -4.85 -5.70 -1.64
CA LYS A 12 -5.88 -6.03 -0.66
C LYS A 12 -5.41 -7.18 0.21
N PHE A 13 -5.53 -6.99 1.52
CA PHE A 13 -5.10 -7.99 2.48
C PHE A 13 -6.10 -8.04 3.63
N LYS A 14 -6.73 -9.17 3.82
CA LYS A 14 -7.69 -9.40 4.91
C LYS A 14 -8.74 -8.30 4.96
N TYR A 15 -9.43 -8.10 3.83
CA TYR A 15 -10.55 -7.15 3.73
C TYR A 15 -10.11 -5.69 3.83
N LYS A 16 -8.81 -5.42 3.79
CA LYS A 16 -8.30 -4.08 3.83
C LYS A 16 -7.45 -3.80 2.62
N GLN A 17 -7.60 -2.60 2.09
CA GLN A 17 -6.82 -2.20 0.94
C GLN A 17 -5.65 -1.35 1.40
N TYR A 18 -4.46 -1.72 0.98
CA TYR A 18 -3.25 -1.01 1.36
C TYR A 18 -2.66 -0.32 0.15
N HIS A 19 -2.36 0.96 0.33
CA HIS A 19 -1.80 1.77 -0.73
C HIS A 19 -0.29 1.57 -0.78
N LEU A 20 0.23 1.26 -1.97
CA LEU A 20 1.65 0.99 -2.13
C LEU A 20 2.41 2.17 -2.70
N GLY A 21 1.71 3.22 -3.10
CA GLY A 21 2.36 4.39 -3.61
C GLY A 21 1.91 4.74 -5.00
N VAL A 22 2.50 5.83 -5.51
CA VAL A 22 2.18 6.35 -6.83
C VAL A 22 3.46 6.37 -7.64
N TYR A 23 3.38 5.91 -8.88
CA TYR A 23 4.56 5.77 -9.73
C TYR A 23 4.33 6.36 -11.09
N ASP A 24 5.39 6.89 -11.67
CA ASP A 24 5.34 7.43 -13.03
C ASP A 24 5.41 6.33 -14.07
N ASP A 25 5.98 5.22 -13.69
CA ASP A 25 6.24 4.12 -14.61
C ASP A 25 5.40 2.92 -14.21
N PRO A 26 4.67 2.31 -15.16
CA PRO A 26 3.88 1.11 -14.83
C PRO A 26 4.74 -0.04 -14.34
N LYS A 27 5.99 -0.09 -14.78
CA LYS A 27 6.89 -1.14 -14.31
C LYS A 27 7.14 -1.03 -12.82
N ASP A 28 7.37 0.20 -12.37
CA ASP A 28 7.62 0.41 -10.95
C ASP A 28 6.41 0.04 -10.12
N ALA A 29 5.22 0.43 -10.59
CA ALA A 29 4.00 0.10 -9.89
C ALA A 29 3.81 -1.42 -9.84
N SER A 30 4.13 -2.08 -10.93
CA SER A 30 4.02 -3.53 -11.00
C SER A 30 4.97 -4.22 -10.04
N ILE A 31 6.19 -3.72 -9.96
CA ILE A 31 7.19 -4.28 -9.06
C ILE A 31 6.73 -4.13 -7.62
N ALA A 32 6.21 -2.96 -7.27
CA ALA A 32 5.73 -2.72 -5.91
C ALA A 32 4.61 -3.69 -5.57
N TYR A 33 3.69 -3.88 -6.51
CA TYR A 33 2.59 -4.79 -6.29
C TYR A 33 3.06 -6.23 -6.10
N GLN A 34 4.00 -6.66 -6.94
CA GLN A 34 4.52 -8.03 -6.85
C GLN A 34 5.25 -8.27 -5.55
N GLU A 35 6.02 -7.28 -5.10
CA GLU A 35 6.72 -7.40 -3.84
C GLU A 35 5.74 -7.54 -2.69
N ALA A 36 4.71 -6.71 -2.69
CA ALA A 36 3.71 -6.79 -1.64
C ALA A 36 2.98 -8.12 -1.69
N LYS A 37 2.70 -8.59 -2.89
CA LYS A 37 2.01 -9.86 -3.05
C LYS A 37 2.81 -11.01 -2.46
N LYS A 38 4.12 -10.97 -2.64
CA LYS A 38 4.97 -12.00 -2.06
C LYS A 38 4.90 -11.97 -0.55
N LYS A 39 4.84 -10.77 0.02
CA LYS A 39 4.80 -10.63 1.46
C LYS A 39 3.45 -11.03 2.07
N LEU A 40 2.42 -11.09 1.27
CA LEU A 40 1.12 -11.53 1.77
C LEU A 40 1.20 -12.90 2.42
N TYR A 41 2.11 -13.72 1.95
CA TYR A 41 2.28 -15.06 2.49
C TYR A 41 3.27 -15.10 3.63
N ASN A 42 3.98 -13.99 3.87
CA ASN A 42 5.09 -14.04 4.81
C ASN A 42 5.37 -12.67 5.42
N GLY A 43 4.57 -12.30 6.41
CA GLY A 43 4.85 -11.08 7.17
C GLY A 43 4.55 -9.80 6.41
N PHE A 44 3.40 -9.73 5.77
CA PHE A 44 3.05 -8.54 5.00
C PHE A 44 2.95 -7.31 5.91
N ILE A 45 2.30 -7.44 7.05
CA ILE A 45 2.07 -6.29 7.93
C ILE A 45 3.39 -5.71 8.42
N GLU A 46 4.30 -6.57 8.83
CA GLU A 46 5.60 -6.11 9.29
C GLU A 46 6.36 -5.42 8.17
N TRP A 47 6.33 -6.02 6.99
CA TRP A 47 6.98 -5.45 5.82
C TRP A 47 6.40 -4.08 5.48
N TYR A 48 5.07 -3.97 5.53
CA TYR A 48 4.41 -2.71 5.20
C TYR A 48 4.75 -1.62 6.21
N GLN A 49 4.79 -1.97 7.47
CA GLN A 49 5.14 -1.01 8.52
C GLN A 49 6.55 -0.46 8.32
N GLU A 50 7.46 -1.31 7.92
CA GLU A 50 8.85 -0.90 7.74
C GLU A 50 9.03 -0.04 6.49
N ASN A 51 8.35 -0.39 5.43
CA ASN A 51 8.57 0.28 4.16
C ASN A 51 7.62 1.45 3.92
N TYR A 52 6.49 1.45 4.58
CA TYR A 52 5.48 2.49 4.41
C TYR A 52 4.99 3.00 5.76
N PRO A 53 5.89 3.51 6.59
CA PRO A 53 5.48 3.93 7.93
C PRO A 53 4.46 5.07 7.93
N ASP A 54 4.59 5.99 6.98
CA ASP A 54 3.64 7.10 6.91
C ASP A 54 2.23 6.61 6.58
N LEU A 55 2.14 5.71 5.62
CA LEU A 55 0.85 5.17 5.24
C LEU A 55 0.27 4.31 6.33
N TRP A 56 1.12 3.57 7.01
CA TRP A 56 0.68 2.73 8.10
C TRP A 56 0.05 3.56 9.22
N GLU A 57 0.65 4.69 9.50
CA GLU A 57 0.13 5.58 10.54
C GLU A 57 -1.29 6.04 10.19
N LYS A 58 -1.52 6.33 8.93
CA LYS A 58 -2.85 6.75 8.49
C LYS A 58 -3.87 5.65 8.70
N TYR A 59 -3.53 4.44 8.31
CA TYR A 59 -4.43 3.31 8.47
C TYR A 59 -4.70 3.02 9.93
N LYS A 60 -3.69 3.14 10.74
CA LYS A 60 -3.79 2.91 12.15
C LYS A 60 -4.77 3.87 12.78
N ASP A 61 -4.66 5.14 12.44
CA ASP A 61 -5.56 6.16 12.96
C ASP A 61 -6.99 5.88 12.53
N SER A 62 -7.17 5.52 11.28
CA SER A 62 -8.48 5.23 10.74
C SER A 62 -9.15 4.10 11.52
N ILE A 63 -8.41 3.05 11.76
CA ILE A 63 -8.93 1.91 12.49
C ILE A 63 -9.30 2.30 13.91
N LYS A 64 -8.46 3.10 14.52
CA LYS A 64 -8.69 3.53 15.88
C LYS A 64 -9.97 4.34 15.99
N LYS A 65 -10.18 5.23 15.03
CA LYS A 65 -11.38 6.05 15.05
C LYS A 65 -12.63 5.20 14.95
N ARG A 66 -12.58 4.18 14.12
CA ARG A 66 -13.73 3.30 13.96
C ARG A 66 -14.05 2.57 15.24
N GLN A 67 -13.04 2.15 15.93
CA GLN A 67 -13.24 1.39 17.16
C GLN A 67 -13.83 2.22 18.27
N GLU A 68 -13.59 3.50 18.23
CA GLU A 68 -14.13 4.39 19.24
C GLU A 68 -15.61 4.67 19.04
N MET A 69 -16.10 4.40 17.88
CA MET A 69 -17.52 4.57 17.63
C MET A 69 -18.31 3.41 18.25
#